data_7c1ae9dacf0bc41fa2777def413b9540
#
_entry.id   7c1ae9dacf0bc41fa2777def413b9540
#
_cell.length_a   1.000
_cell.length_b   1.000
_cell.length_c   1.000
_cell.angle_alpha   90.00
_cell.angle_beta   90.00
_cell.angle_gamma   90.00
#
_symmetry.space_group_name_H-M   'P 1'
#
loop_
_entity.id
_entity.type
_entity.pdbx_description
1 polymer ?
#
loop_
_entity_poly.entity_id
_entity_poly.type
_entity_poly.pdbx_seq_one_letter_code
_entity_poly.pdbx_strand_id
1 'polypeptide(L)'
;MVYFKNLRSSDGAIHHSGDEREGDEIGDDEKIIVAFNAVNPRVEHIVFVINSYSEQELDDVALASCHLFDPITRKDLATYTLTNNSSLDNHTALLLADLYRDAVTRDWMMRIISLPHLGKTAKRSFGVIVDYLRKHMPSPAAIPPHPDVVTTSMPVAVALEGDVCFVPEDEEICVTASCN
;
A
#
# COMPACT_ATOMS: atom_id res chain seq x y z
N MET A 1 -12.07 5.73 -0.73
CA MET A 1 -11.64 4.47 -0.11
C MET A 1 -12.06 3.33 -1.03
N VAL A 2 -11.12 2.47 -1.39
CA VAL A 2 -11.34 1.28 -2.24
C VAL A 2 -11.26 0.05 -1.32
N TYR A 3 -12.18 -0.88 -1.45
CA TYR A 3 -12.30 -2.11 -0.67
C TYR A 3 -13.37 -3.02 -1.30
N PHE A 4 -13.57 -4.25 -0.83
CA PHE A 4 -14.44 -5.27 -1.43
C PHE A 4 -15.89 -4.83 -1.74
N LYS A 5 -16.43 -3.77 -1.10
CA LYS A 5 -17.75 -3.18 -1.42
C LYS A 5 -17.69 -1.91 -2.28
N ASN A 6 -16.52 -1.41 -2.55
CA ASN A 6 -16.27 -0.26 -3.40
C ASN A 6 -14.99 -0.49 -4.21
N LEU A 7 -15.12 -1.22 -5.30
CA LEU A 7 -14.03 -1.80 -6.05
C LEU A 7 -13.20 -0.80 -6.86
N ARG A 8 -13.63 0.46 -6.97
CA ARG A 8 -12.94 1.48 -7.77
C ARG A 8 -12.87 2.81 -7.05
N SER A 9 -11.77 3.52 -7.24
CA SER A 9 -11.65 4.93 -6.86
C SER A 9 -12.51 5.82 -7.78
N SER A 10 -12.82 7.03 -7.34
CA SER A 10 -13.65 7.97 -8.11
C SER A 10 -13.01 8.42 -9.41
N ASP A 11 -11.69 8.41 -9.51
CA ASP A 11 -10.90 8.69 -10.71
C ASP A 11 -10.65 7.43 -11.57
N GLY A 12 -11.04 6.26 -11.06
CA GLY A 12 -10.85 4.98 -11.74
C GLY A 12 -9.41 4.43 -11.69
N ALA A 13 -8.50 5.17 -11.06
CA ALA A 13 -7.08 4.83 -11.01
C ALA A 13 -6.75 3.62 -10.12
N ILE A 14 -7.58 3.35 -9.10
CA ILE A 14 -7.37 2.25 -8.16
C ILE A 14 -8.51 1.25 -8.33
N HIS A 15 -8.16 -0.01 -8.49
CA HIS A 15 -9.10 -1.10 -8.66
C HIS A 15 -8.79 -2.27 -7.72
N HIS A 16 -9.81 -2.77 -7.01
CA HIS A 16 -9.79 -3.96 -6.17
C HIS A 16 -10.44 -5.12 -6.92
N SER A 17 -9.84 -6.30 -6.92
CA SER A 17 -10.34 -7.49 -7.65
C SER A 17 -11.70 -8.00 -7.12
N GLY A 18 -11.98 -7.77 -5.88
CA GLY A 18 -13.15 -8.31 -5.16
C GLY A 18 -12.70 -9.06 -3.90
N ASP A 19 -13.65 -9.70 -3.25
CA ASP A 19 -13.47 -10.50 -2.02
C ASP A 19 -13.51 -11.98 -2.43
N GLU A 20 -12.36 -12.63 -2.43
CA GLU A 20 -12.28 -14.09 -2.62
C GLU A 20 -12.56 -14.76 -1.27
N ARG A 21 -13.46 -15.73 -1.25
CA ARG A 21 -13.91 -16.37 -0.02
C ARG A 21 -13.64 -17.88 0.05
N GLU A 22 -13.29 -18.46 -1.07
CA GLU A 22 -13.25 -19.93 -1.16
C GLU A 22 -11.83 -20.47 -1.03
N GLY A 23 -10.79 -19.66 -1.28
CA GLY A 23 -9.38 -20.05 -1.08
C GLY A 23 -8.95 -21.29 -1.89
N ASP A 24 -9.74 -21.64 -2.91
CA ASP A 24 -9.59 -22.89 -3.66
C ASP A 24 -8.56 -22.78 -4.78
N GLU A 25 -8.18 -21.58 -5.16
CA GLU A 25 -7.23 -21.33 -6.24
C GLU A 25 -5.81 -21.11 -5.70
N ILE A 26 -4.83 -21.67 -6.38
CA ILE A 26 -3.42 -21.40 -6.11
C ILE A 26 -3.12 -19.99 -6.65
N GLY A 27 -2.89 -19.06 -5.77
CA GLY A 27 -2.52 -17.68 -6.14
C GLY A 27 -2.93 -16.63 -5.12
N ASP A 28 -3.04 -15.39 -5.61
CA ASP A 28 -3.42 -14.25 -4.77
C ASP A 28 -4.95 -14.16 -4.66
N ASP A 29 -5.47 -14.15 -3.44
CA ASP A 29 -6.91 -14.10 -3.15
C ASP A 29 -7.48 -12.70 -3.45
N GLU A 30 -6.76 -11.64 -3.11
CA GLU A 30 -7.18 -10.26 -3.36
C GLU A 30 -6.08 -9.43 -4.00
N LYS A 31 -6.48 -8.56 -4.94
CA LYS A 31 -5.55 -7.69 -5.68
C LYS A 31 -6.03 -6.24 -5.68
N ILE A 32 -5.11 -5.33 -5.44
CA ILE A 32 -5.33 -3.89 -5.63
C ILE A 32 -4.35 -3.41 -6.69
N ILE A 33 -4.88 -2.91 -7.80
CA ILE A 33 -4.10 -2.35 -8.90
C ILE A 33 -4.18 -0.84 -8.81
N VAL A 34 -3.04 -0.17 -8.96
CA VAL A 34 -2.91 1.29 -9.01
C VAL A 34 -2.28 1.71 -10.33
N ALA A 35 -3.02 2.43 -11.16
CA ALA A 35 -2.55 3.06 -12.39
C ALA A 35 -2.13 4.50 -12.08
N PHE A 36 -0.85 4.75 -11.87
CA PHE A 36 -0.32 6.02 -11.35
C PHE A 36 -0.64 7.22 -12.25
N ASN A 37 -0.60 7.05 -13.56
CA ASN A 37 -0.90 8.08 -14.55
C ASN A 37 -2.38 8.54 -14.51
N ALA A 38 -3.27 7.72 -13.95
CA ALA A 38 -4.69 8.03 -13.82
C ALA A 38 -5.07 8.58 -12.43
N VAL A 39 -4.16 8.52 -11.45
CA VAL A 39 -4.43 9.02 -10.10
C VAL A 39 -4.62 10.54 -10.12
N ASN A 40 -5.74 11.01 -9.55
CA ASN A 40 -6.02 12.42 -9.44
C ASN A 40 -4.82 13.18 -8.83
N PRO A 41 -4.34 14.27 -9.46
CA PRO A 41 -3.16 15.02 -8.98
C PRO A 41 -3.26 15.59 -7.55
N ARG A 42 -4.48 15.65 -7.00
CA ARG A 42 -4.72 16.07 -5.60
C ARG A 42 -4.54 14.95 -4.59
N VAL A 43 -4.35 13.71 -5.04
CA VAL A 43 -4.07 12.58 -4.16
C VAL A 43 -2.58 12.60 -3.83
N GLU A 44 -2.28 12.80 -2.57
CA GLU A 44 -0.91 12.86 -2.06
C GLU A 44 -0.47 11.53 -1.43
N HIS A 45 -1.43 10.71 -0.95
CA HIS A 45 -1.18 9.46 -0.26
C HIS A 45 -2.16 8.37 -0.68
N ILE A 46 -1.66 7.14 -0.83
CA ILE A 46 -2.46 5.92 -0.99
C ILE A 46 -1.94 4.92 0.05
N VAL A 47 -2.73 4.68 1.09
CA VAL A 47 -2.35 3.81 2.20
C VAL A 47 -3.00 2.45 2.05
N PHE A 48 -2.21 1.39 2.10
CA PHE A 48 -2.66 0.00 2.07
C PHE A 48 -2.86 -0.52 3.49
N VAL A 49 -3.99 -1.19 3.68
CA VAL A 49 -4.42 -1.72 4.97
C VAL A 49 -4.91 -3.15 4.80
N ILE A 50 -4.48 -4.02 5.68
CA ILE A 50 -5.03 -5.36 5.83
C ILE A 50 -5.91 -5.38 7.07
N ASN A 51 -7.09 -5.99 6.99
CA ASN A 51 -8.02 -6.15 8.10
C ASN A 51 -8.56 -7.57 8.14
N SER A 52 -8.52 -8.20 9.29
CA SER A 52 -9.24 -9.45 9.54
C SER A 52 -10.72 -9.13 9.82
N TYR A 53 -11.62 -9.52 8.90
CA TYR A 53 -13.06 -9.30 9.06
C TYR A 53 -13.66 -10.21 10.14
N SER A 54 -13.13 -11.41 10.29
CA SER A 54 -13.52 -12.37 11.33
C SER A 54 -13.05 -11.97 12.73
N GLU A 55 -12.19 -10.95 12.85
CA GLU A 55 -11.52 -10.56 14.09
C GLU A 55 -10.50 -11.59 14.59
N GLN A 56 -10.10 -12.53 13.76
CA GLN A 56 -8.96 -13.39 14.00
C GLN A 56 -7.67 -12.53 13.99
N GLU A 57 -6.73 -12.87 14.84
CA GLU A 57 -5.42 -12.21 14.83
C GLU A 57 -4.68 -12.47 13.51
N LEU A 58 -3.97 -11.48 13.02
CA LEU A 58 -3.37 -11.58 11.68
C LEU A 58 -2.26 -12.63 11.59
N ASP A 59 -1.55 -12.88 12.68
CA ASP A 59 -0.49 -13.89 12.74
C ASP A 59 -1.03 -15.32 12.85
N ASP A 60 -2.27 -15.50 13.30
CA ASP A 60 -2.96 -16.78 13.36
C ASP A 60 -3.51 -17.23 12.00
N VAL A 61 -3.54 -16.35 11.00
CA VAL A 61 -3.99 -16.70 9.66
C VAL A 61 -2.94 -17.55 8.97
N ALA A 62 -3.32 -18.78 8.59
CA ALA A 62 -2.40 -19.71 7.97
C ALA A 62 -1.90 -19.20 6.61
N LEU A 63 -0.59 -19.27 6.39
CA LEU A 63 0.08 -18.91 5.12
C LEU A 63 -0.26 -17.50 4.61
N ALA A 64 -0.68 -16.60 5.50
CA ALA A 64 -1.01 -15.23 5.11
C ALA A 64 0.25 -14.44 4.71
N SER A 65 0.20 -13.86 3.54
CA SER A 65 1.24 -12.98 3.03
C SER A 65 0.63 -11.88 2.16
N CYS A 66 1.39 -10.83 1.95
CA CYS A 66 1.08 -9.84 0.93
C CYS A 66 2.34 -9.44 0.19
N HIS A 67 2.20 -9.11 -1.06
CA HIS A 67 3.32 -8.62 -1.84
C HIS A 67 2.91 -7.47 -2.76
N LEU A 68 3.86 -6.61 -3.00
CA LEU A 68 3.80 -5.57 -4.01
C LEU A 68 4.60 -6.04 -5.21
N PHE A 69 4.03 -6.01 -6.39
CA PHE A 69 4.73 -6.39 -7.60
C PHE A 69 4.36 -5.49 -8.79
N ASP A 70 5.25 -5.45 -9.76
CA ASP A 70 5.01 -4.87 -11.06
C ASP A 70 4.17 -5.86 -11.92
N PRO A 71 2.94 -5.53 -12.31
CA PRO A 71 2.07 -6.44 -13.04
C PRO A 71 2.56 -6.75 -14.47
N ILE A 72 3.44 -5.92 -15.03
CA ILE A 72 3.99 -6.10 -16.38
C ILE A 72 5.14 -7.12 -16.35
N THR A 73 6.12 -6.89 -15.49
CA THR A 73 7.30 -7.75 -15.36
C THR A 73 7.08 -8.93 -14.43
N ARG A 74 6.02 -8.91 -13.63
CA ARG A 74 5.71 -9.85 -12.53
C ARG A 74 6.82 -9.98 -11.50
N LYS A 75 7.62 -8.93 -11.35
CA LYS A 75 8.70 -8.88 -10.37
C LYS A 75 8.16 -8.34 -9.04
N ASP A 76 8.41 -9.08 -7.97
CA ASP A 76 8.12 -8.60 -6.62
C ASP A 76 9.04 -7.43 -6.28
N LEU A 77 8.44 -6.35 -5.81
CA LEU A 77 9.11 -5.17 -5.29
C LEU A 77 9.26 -5.25 -3.77
N ALA A 78 8.27 -5.84 -3.09
CA ALA A 78 8.30 -6.09 -1.66
C ALA A 78 7.38 -7.27 -1.31
N THR A 79 7.77 -8.05 -0.30
CA THR A 79 6.95 -9.14 0.25
C THR A 79 6.88 -9.00 1.77
N TYR A 80 5.70 -9.23 2.34
CA TYR A 80 5.45 -9.20 3.77
C TYR A 80 4.72 -10.46 4.20
N THR A 81 5.29 -11.19 5.17
CA THR A 81 4.67 -12.40 5.75
C THR A 81 3.93 -12.02 7.03
N LEU A 82 2.66 -12.40 7.13
CA LEU A 82 1.79 -12.14 8.27
C LEU A 82 1.83 -13.31 9.26
N THR A 83 1.79 -14.54 8.76
CA THR A 83 1.71 -15.77 9.56
C THR A 83 2.91 -15.91 10.52
N ASN A 84 2.64 -16.26 11.78
CA ASN A 84 3.64 -16.43 12.84
C ASN A 84 4.53 -15.20 13.06
N ASN A 85 4.01 -14.01 12.80
CA ASN A 85 4.73 -12.78 13.04
C ASN A 85 4.33 -12.19 14.39
N SER A 86 5.16 -12.40 15.42
CA SER A 86 4.87 -11.98 16.80
C SER A 86 4.64 -10.47 16.97
N SER A 87 5.01 -9.64 15.99
CA SER A 87 4.66 -8.23 16.00
C SER A 87 3.17 -7.98 15.75
N LEU A 88 2.45 -8.98 15.27
CA LEU A 88 1.02 -8.94 14.97
C LEU A 88 0.15 -9.60 16.04
N ASP A 89 0.75 -10.19 17.10
CA ASP A 89 0.03 -10.76 18.24
C ASP A 89 -1.00 -9.76 18.78
N ASN A 90 -2.21 -10.23 19.02
CA ASN A 90 -3.33 -9.42 19.49
C ASN A 90 -3.78 -8.29 18.53
N HIS A 91 -3.39 -8.34 17.27
CA HIS A 91 -3.79 -7.36 16.28
C HIS A 91 -4.61 -7.97 15.15
N THR A 92 -5.67 -7.26 14.75
CA THR A 92 -6.60 -7.67 13.69
C THR A 92 -6.49 -6.80 12.44
N ALA A 93 -5.56 -5.87 12.43
CA ALA A 93 -5.32 -4.98 11.31
C ALA A 93 -3.86 -4.52 11.24
N LEU A 94 -3.41 -4.20 10.04
CA LEU A 94 -2.07 -3.71 9.75
C LEU A 94 -2.14 -2.55 8.76
N LEU A 95 -1.58 -1.38 9.09
CA LEU A 95 -1.17 -0.42 8.08
C LEU A 95 0.09 -0.95 7.43
N LEU A 96 -0.02 -1.39 6.18
CA LEU A 96 1.06 -2.07 5.49
C LEU A 96 2.06 -1.11 4.89
N ALA A 97 1.60 -0.24 4.01
CA ALA A 97 2.44 0.67 3.24
C ALA A 97 1.71 1.96 2.87
N ASP A 98 2.46 2.99 2.55
CA ASP A 98 2.02 4.28 2.05
C ASP A 98 2.74 4.57 0.73
N LEU A 99 1.98 4.73 -0.34
CA LEU A 99 2.45 5.37 -1.55
C LEU A 99 2.18 6.87 -1.41
N TYR A 100 3.21 7.68 -1.54
CA TYR A 100 3.09 9.12 -1.38
C TYR A 100 3.83 9.87 -2.50
N ARG A 101 3.37 11.07 -2.80
CA ARG A 101 4.09 11.95 -3.73
C ARG A 101 5.23 12.66 -3.01
N ASP A 102 6.43 12.55 -3.56
CA ASP A 102 7.55 13.35 -3.09
C ASP A 102 7.20 14.85 -3.18
N ALA A 103 7.56 15.60 -2.14
CA ALA A 103 7.18 17.00 -2.03
C ALA A 103 7.87 17.91 -3.09
N VAL A 104 9.02 17.47 -3.59
CA VAL A 104 9.86 18.26 -4.52
C VAL A 104 9.68 17.75 -5.95
N THR A 105 9.94 16.46 -6.20
CA THR A 105 9.90 15.88 -7.55
C THR A 105 8.48 15.53 -7.99
N ARG A 106 7.55 15.35 -7.05
CA ARG A 106 6.18 14.87 -7.28
C ARG A 106 6.10 13.42 -7.75
N ASP A 107 7.21 12.72 -7.78
CA ASP A 107 7.25 11.29 -8.09
C ASP A 107 6.54 10.47 -7.00
N TRP A 108 6.05 9.31 -7.40
CA TRP A 108 5.50 8.37 -6.44
C TRP A 108 6.62 7.60 -5.74
N MET A 109 6.56 7.63 -4.42
CA MET A 109 7.48 6.94 -3.52
C MET A 109 6.69 5.94 -2.67
N MET A 110 7.30 4.84 -2.28
CA MET A 110 6.70 3.88 -1.36
C MET A 110 7.45 3.86 -0.03
N ARG A 111 6.70 3.80 1.05
CA ARG A 111 7.19 3.60 2.42
C ARG A 111 6.49 2.41 3.02
N ILE A 112 7.24 1.47 3.58
CA ILE A 112 6.70 0.40 4.41
C ILE A 112 6.38 0.98 5.79
N ILE A 113 5.15 0.73 6.28
CA ILE A 113 4.67 1.25 7.57
C ILE A 113 4.76 0.18 8.66
N SER A 114 4.25 -1.02 8.38
CA SER A 114 4.18 -2.15 9.32
C SER A 114 3.63 -1.77 10.70
N LEU A 115 2.53 -1.01 10.76
CA LEU A 115 1.91 -0.55 12.01
C LEU A 115 0.70 -1.42 12.35
N PRO A 116 0.83 -2.38 13.30
CA PRO A 116 -0.28 -3.18 13.78
C PRO A 116 -1.30 -2.34 14.55
N HIS A 117 -2.58 -2.71 14.44
CA HIS A 117 -3.64 -2.08 15.22
C HIS A 117 -4.89 -2.96 15.29
N LEU A 118 -5.87 -2.55 16.07
CA LEU A 118 -7.17 -3.20 16.12
C LEU A 118 -8.13 -2.55 15.12
N GLY A 119 -8.69 -3.35 14.22
CA GLY A 119 -9.64 -2.83 13.24
C GLY A 119 -10.22 -3.92 12.33
N LYS A 120 -11.53 -4.10 12.39
CA LYS A 120 -12.26 -5.11 11.60
C LYS A 120 -12.45 -4.72 10.12
N THR A 121 -12.33 -3.46 9.81
CA THR A 121 -12.62 -2.94 8.46
C THR A 121 -11.74 -1.73 8.16
N ALA A 122 -11.47 -1.47 6.88
CA ALA A 122 -10.73 -0.29 6.43
C ALA A 122 -11.31 1.05 6.98
N LYS A 123 -12.63 1.13 7.19
CA LYS A 123 -13.25 2.32 7.82
C LYS A 123 -12.83 2.52 9.28
N ARG A 124 -12.63 1.44 10.02
CA ARG A 124 -12.14 1.52 11.41
C ARG A 124 -10.66 1.90 11.50
N SER A 125 -9.88 1.54 10.49
CA SER A 125 -8.47 1.92 10.37
C SER A 125 -8.26 3.40 10.00
N PHE A 126 -9.31 4.10 9.53
CA PHE A 126 -9.20 5.48 9.04
C PHE A 126 -8.57 6.45 10.05
N GLY A 127 -8.95 6.36 11.33
CA GLY A 127 -8.37 7.20 12.39
C GLY A 127 -6.87 6.97 12.55
N VAL A 128 -6.45 5.70 12.54
CA VAL A 128 -5.02 5.31 12.65
C VAL A 128 -4.23 5.82 11.43
N ILE A 129 -4.80 5.71 10.22
CA ILE A 129 -4.20 6.25 8.99
C ILE A 129 -3.98 7.76 9.12
N VAL A 130 -5.00 8.50 9.52
CA VAL A 130 -4.92 9.97 9.65
C VAL A 130 -3.87 10.36 10.69
N ASP A 131 -3.82 9.67 11.82
CA ASP A 131 -2.84 9.95 12.87
C ASP A 131 -1.42 9.60 12.43
N TYR A 132 -1.24 8.51 11.70
CA TYR A 132 0.04 8.16 11.10
C TYR A 132 0.50 9.23 10.12
N LEU A 133 -0.33 9.60 9.16
CA LEU A 133 0.01 10.61 8.16
C LEU A 133 0.35 11.96 8.80
N ARG A 134 -0.42 12.42 9.79
CA ARG A 134 -0.12 13.68 10.51
C ARG A 134 1.25 13.69 11.16
N LYS A 135 1.71 12.56 11.66
CA LYS A 135 3.03 12.44 12.30
C LYS A 135 4.18 12.40 11.30
N HIS A 136 3.94 11.86 10.10
CA HIS A 136 5.00 11.54 9.13
C HIS A 136 4.95 12.40 7.87
N MET A 137 3.92 13.25 7.71
CA MET A 137 3.91 14.26 6.66
C MET A 137 4.91 15.36 6.98
N PRO A 138 5.70 15.80 6.00
CA PRO A 138 6.52 17.00 6.19
C PRO A 138 5.59 18.19 6.48
N SER A 139 5.99 19.02 7.46
CA SER A 139 5.27 20.28 7.71
C SER A 139 5.29 21.14 6.45
N PRO A 140 4.17 21.81 6.09
CA PRO A 140 4.14 22.71 4.93
C PRO A 140 5.25 23.77 4.92
N ALA A 141 5.78 24.12 6.10
CA ALA A 141 6.91 25.05 6.26
C ALA A 141 8.27 24.43 5.90
N ALA A 142 8.35 23.11 5.74
CA ALA A 142 9.59 22.40 5.40
C ALA A 142 9.74 22.13 3.89
N ILE A 143 8.77 22.50 3.07
CA ILE A 143 8.82 22.33 1.60
C ILE A 143 9.59 23.52 1.01
N PRO A 144 10.81 23.33 0.48
CA PRO A 144 11.51 24.42 -0.18
C PRO A 144 10.75 24.86 -1.44
N PRO A 145 10.82 26.14 -1.84
CA PRO A 145 10.24 26.60 -3.09
C PRO A 145 10.90 25.87 -4.26
N HIS A 146 10.07 25.35 -5.16
CA HIS A 146 10.45 24.53 -6.31
C HIS A 146 11.48 25.26 -7.19
N PRO A 147 12.68 24.75 -7.40
CA PRO A 147 13.50 25.16 -8.54
C PRO A 147 12.94 24.48 -9.79
N ASP A 148 12.88 25.20 -10.91
CA ASP A 148 12.45 24.65 -12.20
C ASP A 148 13.24 23.37 -12.53
N VAL A 149 12.57 22.22 -12.48
CA VAL A 149 13.21 20.91 -12.62
C VAL A 149 13.33 20.56 -14.09
N VAL A 150 14.55 20.48 -14.55
CA VAL A 150 14.91 19.81 -15.80
C VAL A 150 14.80 18.31 -15.56
N THR A 151 13.81 17.69 -16.16
CA THR A 151 13.61 16.24 -16.13
C THR A 151 14.77 15.51 -16.80
N THR A 152 15.58 14.84 -16.02
CA THR A 152 16.52 13.84 -16.53
C THR A 152 16.13 12.49 -15.94
N SER A 153 15.71 11.58 -16.79
CA SER A 153 15.39 10.20 -16.43
C SER A 153 16.60 9.51 -15.79
N MET A 154 16.46 9.03 -14.59
CA MET A 154 17.50 8.26 -13.89
C MET A 154 16.99 6.88 -13.47
N PRO A 155 17.86 5.89 -13.42
CA PRO A 155 17.48 4.49 -13.32
C PRO A 155 17.14 4.04 -11.89
N VAL A 156 16.34 2.99 -11.87
CA VAL A 156 15.93 2.10 -10.76
C VAL A 156 16.89 2.09 -9.58
N ALA A 157 16.43 2.52 -8.43
CA ALA A 157 17.10 2.29 -7.15
C ALA A 157 16.64 0.94 -6.56
N VAL A 158 17.60 0.07 -6.31
CA VAL A 158 17.44 -1.18 -5.56
C VAL A 158 17.29 -0.83 -4.09
N ALA A 159 16.22 -1.33 -3.45
CA ALA A 159 16.02 -1.16 -2.02
C ALA A 159 17.16 -1.81 -1.23
N LEU A 160 17.94 -0.99 -0.55
CA LEU A 160 18.78 -1.36 0.57
C LEU A 160 18.04 -0.93 1.85
N GLU A 161 18.10 -1.73 2.89
CA GLU A 161 17.50 -1.60 4.21
C GLU A 161 17.11 -0.17 4.60
N GLY A 162 15.80 0.13 4.49
CA GLY A 162 15.23 1.45 4.82
C GLY A 162 14.16 1.88 3.82
N ASP A 163 13.03 1.34 3.90
CA ASP A 163 11.67 1.85 3.80
C ASP A 163 11.22 2.71 2.58
N VAL A 164 12.01 3.02 1.58
CA VAL A 164 11.55 3.87 0.46
C VAL A 164 12.01 3.32 -0.89
N CYS A 165 11.07 3.06 -1.78
CA CYS A 165 11.37 2.77 -3.18
C CYS A 165 10.69 3.80 -4.11
N PHE A 166 11.36 4.11 -5.20
CA PHE A 166 10.83 4.93 -6.28
C PHE A 166 9.89 4.09 -7.16
N VAL A 167 8.76 4.67 -7.54
CA VAL A 167 7.78 4.02 -8.44
C VAL A 167 7.64 4.90 -9.68
N PRO A 168 7.97 4.39 -10.88
CA PRO A 168 7.83 5.14 -12.13
C PRO A 168 6.38 5.54 -12.41
N GLU A 169 6.14 6.77 -12.89
CA GLU A 169 4.79 7.29 -13.16
C GLU A 169 4.04 6.57 -14.29
N ASP A 170 4.76 5.95 -15.21
CA ASP A 170 4.17 5.27 -16.37
C ASP A 170 3.77 3.81 -16.07
N GLU A 171 3.97 3.32 -14.84
CA GLU A 171 3.73 1.95 -14.45
C GLU A 171 2.50 1.79 -13.58
N GLU A 172 1.94 0.58 -13.63
CA GLU A 172 0.96 0.12 -12.66
C GLU A 172 1.68 -0.69 -11.60
N ILE A 173 1.21 -0.61 -10.36
CA ILE A 173 1.59 -1.56 -9.33
C ILE A 173 0.40 -2.38 -8.90
N CYS A 174 0.68 -3.59 -8.47
CA CYS A 174 -0.32 -4.48 -7.89
C CYS A 174 0.10 -4.84 -6.47
N VAL A 175 -0.80 -4.67 -5.52
CA VAL A 175 -0.68 -5.18 -4.16
C VAL A 175 -1.64 -6.32 -4.00
N THR A 176 -1.14 -7.46 -3.56
CA THR A 176 -1.95 -8.66 -3.36
C THR A 176 -1.85 -9.15 -1.93
N ALA A 177 -2.89 -9.82 -1.48
CA ALA A 177 -2.89 -10.60 -0.25
C ALA A 177 -3.33 -12.03 -0.56
N SER A 178 -2.68 -13.00 0.03
CA SER A 178 -3.07 -14.41 -0.03
C SER A 178 -3.19 -14.98 1.38
N CYS A 179 -4.21 -15.80 1.58
CA CYS A 179 -4.47 -16.55 2.80
C CYS A 179 -4.91 -17.96 2.38
N ASN A 180 -4.05 -18.94 2.49
CA ASN A 180 -4.37 -20.35 2.26
C ASN A 180 -4.58 -21.09 3.57
#